data_ad559946d550cdd5d26157cd114221dd
#
_entry.id   ad559946d550cdd5d26157cd114221dd
#
_cell.length_a   1.000
_cell.length_b   1.000
_cell.length_c   1.000
_cell.angle_alpha   90.00
_cell.angle_beta   90.00
_cell.angle_gamma   90.00
#
_symmetry.space_group_name_H-M   'P 1'
#
loop_
_entity.id
_entity.type
_entity.pdbx_description
1 polymer ?
#
loop_
_entity_poly.entity_id
_entity_poly.type
_entity_poly.pdbx_seq_one_letter_code
_entity_poly.pdbx_strand_id
1 'polypeptide(L)'
;MKQRTKPINNSKDGSEIIMLPTPSPPAALSLELPIAIALHVTQEQFEALSAANRDLRLERTAEGELIVNPPTGGESGQRNFSITGQLARWYEEHEDLGEGFDSSTGFKLPNGADRSPDASWVSRERWESLTPQQQKGFVPLCPDFVVELRSESDSLPKLQA
;
A
#
# COMPACT_ATOMS: atom_id res chain seq x y z
N MET A 1 13.72 25.71 -27.38
CA MET A 1 13.57 26.41 -26.10
C MET A 1 13.51 25.31 -25.01
N LYS A 2 14.61 25.08 -24.30
CA LYS A 2 14.71 23.99 -23.28
C LYS A 2 14.19 24.55 -21.96
N GLN A 3 13.05 24.08 -21.48
CA GLN A 3 12.60 24.36 -20.12
C GLN A 3 13.49 23.60 -19.14
N ARG A 4 14.20 24.31 -18.28
CA ARG A 4 14.91 23.78 -17.13
C ARG A 4 13.88 23.63 -15.99
N THR A 5 13.53 22.41 -15.66
CA THR A 5 12.83 22.09 -14.40
C THR A 5 13.81 22.28 -13.25
N LYS A 6 13.46 23.13 -12.27
CA LYS A 6 14.21 23.26 -11.01
C LYS A 6 13.93 22.03 -10.13
N PRO A 7 14.95 21.43 -9.50
CA PRO A 7 14.72 20.38 -8.51
C PRO A 7 14.05 20.97 -7.27
N ILE A 8 13.03 20.30 -6.76
CA ILE A 8 12.46 20.53 -5.43
C ILE A 8 13.35 19.76 -4.46
N ASN A 9 14.24 20.48 -3.78
CA ASN A 9 15.12 19.88 -2.80
C ASN A 9 14.55 20.19 -1.40
N ASN A 10 13.95 19.19 -0.75
CA ASN A 10 13.70 19.26 0.68
C ASN A 10 13.43 17.84 1.26
N SER A 11 14.46 16.99 1.33
CA SER A 11 14.41 15.80 2.17
C SER A 11 15.59 15.82 3.12
N LYS A 12 15.32 15.71 4.41
CA LYS A 12 16.32 15.64 5.49
C LYS A 12 17.08 14.31 5.53
N ASP A 13 16.70 13.34 4.70
CA ASP A 13 17.23 11.96 4.71
C ASP A 13 18.20 11.63 3.56
N GLY A 14 18.52 12.59 2.70
CA GLY A 14 19.46 12.39 1.59
C GLY A 14 18.91 11.59 0.40
N SER A 15 17.61 11.31 0.35
CA SER A 15 16.99 10.67 -0.82
C SER A 15 16.88 11.67 -1.99
N GLU A 16 17.38 11.28 -3.15
CA GLU A 16 17.32 12.08 -4.38
C GLU A 16 16.04 11.70 -5.15
N ILE A 17 15.16 12.69 -5.34
CA ILE A 17 13.97 12.49 -6.18
C ILE A 17 14.40 12.63 -7.65
N ILE A 18 14.54 11.52 -8.34
CA ILE A 18 14.81 11.47 -9.78
C ILE A 18 13.47 11.44 -10.51
N MET A 19 13.12 12.51 -11.20
CA MET A 19 12.01 12.49 -12.16
C MET A 19 12.48 11.80 -13.44
N LEU A 20 12.16 10.52 -13.58
CA LEU A 20 12.38 9.78 -14.81
C LEU A 20 11.26 10.09 -15.83
N PRO A 21 11.58 10.20 -17.13
CA PRO A 21 10.55 10.21 -18.16
C PRO A 21 9.79 8.87 -18.07
N THR A 22 8.46 8.92 -18.06
CA THR A 22 7.61 7.72 -18.05
C THR A 22 7.98 6.81 -19.23
N PRO A 23 8.55 5.60 -18.99
CA PRO A 23 8.75 4.64 -20.07
C PRO A 23 7.39 4.16 -20.57
N SER A 24 7.28 3.89 -21.86
CA SER A 24 6.14 3.15 -22.41
C SER A 24 6.04 1.82 -21.68
N PRO A 25 4.86 1.44 -21.17
CA PRO A 25 4.72 0.18 -20.45
C PRO A 25 5.13 -0.99 -21.36
N PRO A 26 5.88 -1.97 -20.85
CA PRO A 26 6.09 -3.21 -21.59
C PRO A 26 4.72 -3.84 -21.88
N ALA A 27 4.61 -4.59 -22.99
CA ALA A 27 3.40 -5.32 -23.34
C ALA A 27 3.03 -6.25 -22.17
N ALA A 28 2.07 -5.83 -21.36
CA ALA A 28 1.61 -6.61 -20.23
C ALA A 28 0.78 -7.80 -20.76
N LEU A 29 1.11 -9.01 -20.33
CA LEU A 29 0.20 -10.13 -20.41
C LEU A 29 -0.97 -9.83 -19.47
N SER A 30 -2.12 -9.40 -20.03
CA SER A 30 -3.34 -9.26 -19.25
C SER A 30 -4.07 -10.59 -19.20
N LEU A 31 -4.25 -11.14 -18.02
CA LEU A 31 -5.13 -12.28 -17.78
C LEU A 31 -6.46 -11.72 -17.26
N GLU A 32 -7.51 -11.85 -18.08
CA GLU A 32 -8.88 -11.56 -17.63
C GLU A 32 -9.43 -12.80 -16.93
N LEU A 33 -9.63 -12.71 -15.62
CA LEU A 33 -10.32 -13.74 -14.86
C LEU A 33 -11.81 -13.44 -14.82
N PRO A 34 -12.68 -14.40 -15.21
CA PRO A 34 -14.12 -14.27 -14.97
C PRO A 34 -14.39 -14.06 -13.47
N ILE A 35 -15.36 -13.22 -13.11
CA ILE A 35 -15.74 -12.86 -11.72
C ILE A 35 -16.01 -14.11 -10.84
N ALA A 36 -16.30 -15.26 -11.45
CA ALA A 36 -16.57 -16.52 -10.75
C ALA A 36 -15.31 -17.32 -10.37
N ILE A 37 -14.10 -16.85 -10.74
CA ILE A 37 -12.85 -17.57 -10.44
C ILE A 37 -12.09 -16.81 -9.37
N ALA A 38 -12.13 -17.31 -8.12
CA ALA A 38 -11.25 -16.87 -7.05
C ALA A 38 -9.96 -17.71 -7.08
N LEU A 39 -8.81 -17.06 -7.18
CA LEU A 39 -7.52 -17.73 -7.02
C LEU A 39 -7.18 -17.81 -5.54
N HIS A 40 -6.97 -19.02 -5.04
CA HIS A 40 -6.51 -19.25 -3.67
C HIS A 40 -5.02 -19.58 -3.67
N VAL A 41 -4.29 -18.92 -2.77
CA VAL A 41 -2.84 -19.09 -2.61
C VAL A 41 -2.49 -19.32 -1.13
N THR A 42 -1.46 -20.14 -0.88
CA THR A 42 -0.89 -20.24 0.46
C THR A 42 -0.12 -18.97 0.81
N GLN A 43 0.27 -18.81 2.08
CA GLN A 43 1.11 -17.69 2.51
C GLN A 43 2.43 -17.64 1.74
N GLU A 44 3.11 -18.79 1.58
CA GLU A 44 4.38 -18.86 0.84
C GLU A 44 4.21 -18.51 -0.64
N GLN A 45 3.11 -18.95 -1.27
CA GLN A 45 2.80 -18.60 -2.66
C GLN A 45 2.52 -17.10 -2.81
N PHE A 46 1.79 -16.50 -1.85
CA PHE A 46 1.53 -15.06 -1.83
C PHE A 46 2.83 -14.25 -1.69
N GLU A 47 3.72 -14.64 -0.77
CA GLU A 47 5.02 -13.98 -0.59
C GLU A 47 5.88 -14.07 -1.86
N ALA A 48 5.90 -15.23 -2.51
CA ALA A 48 6.62 -15.41 -3.76
C ALA A 48 6.05 -14.57 -4.90
N LEU A 49 4.70 -14.49 -5.00
CA LEU A 49 4.01 -13.65 -5.99
C LEU A 49 4.29 -12.16 -5.76
N SER A 50 4.20 -11.69 -4.52
CA SER A 50 4.46 -10.29 -4.17
C SER A 50 5.92 -9.91 -4.40
N ALA A 51 6.86 -10.80 -4.11
CA ALA A 51 8.27 -10.58 -4.37
C ALA A 51 8.61 -10.50 -5.86
N ALA A 52 7.90 -11.27 -6.70
CA ALA A 52 8.10 -11.33 -8.15
C ALA A 52 7.38 -10.19 -8.90
N ASN A 53 6.36 -9.54 -8.30
CA ASN A 53 5.48 -8.54 -8.93
C ASN A 53 5.39 -7.28 -8.06
N ARG A 54 6.50 -6.62 -7.83
CA ARG A 54 6.62 -5.47 -6.91
C ARG A 54 5.86 -4.23 -7.35
N ASP A 55 5.47 -4.17 -8.60
CA ASP A 55 4.66 -3.12 -9.24
C ASP A 55 3.14 -3.38 -9.11
N LEU A 56 2.75 -4.54 -8.61
CA LEU A 56 1.35 -4.89 -8.36
C LEU A 56 1.01 -4.75 -6.87
N ARG A 57 -0.16 -4.16 -6.60
CA ARG A 57 -0.75 -4.20 -5.25
C ARG A 57 -1.52 -5.51 -5.09
N LEU A 58 -0.88 -6.45 -4.41
CA LEU A 58 -1.45 -7.77 -4.12
C LEU A 58 -1.89 -7.84 -2.66
N GLU A 59 -3.05 -8.43 -2.43
CA GLU A 59 -3.59 -8.72 -1.11
C GLU A 59 -4.08 -10.16 -1.06
N ARG A 60 -4.29 -10.69 0.14
CA ARG A 60 -4.81 -12.03 0.37
C ARG A 60 -5.83 -12.01 1.50
N THR A 61 -6.97 -12.67 1.32
CA THR A 61 -7.95 -12.84 2.40
C THR A 61 -7.46 -13.86 3.43
N ALA A 62 -8.13 -13.91 4.59
CA ALA A 62 -7.86 -14.93 5.61
C ALA A 62 -8.09 -16.35 5.09
N GLU A 63 -9.02 -16.52 4.14
CA GLU A 63 -9.32 -17.79 3.47
C GLU A 63 -8.32 -18.14 2.36
N GLY A 64 -7.37 -17.24 2.05
CA GLY A 64 -6.33 -17.45 1.05
C GLY A 64 -6.67 -16.95 -0.36
N GLU A 65 -7.79 -16.23 -0.56
CA GLU A 65 -8.14 -15.66 -1.84
C GLU A 65 -7.17 -14.54 -2.23
N LEU A 66 -6.57 -14.64 -3.42
CA LEU A 66 -5.69 -13.62 -3.97
C LEU A 66 -6.50 -12.46 -4.54
N ILE A 67 -6.20 -11.26 -4.10
CA ILE A 67 -6.76 -10.01 -4.61
C ILE A 67 -5.67 -9.25 -5.35
N VAL A 68 -5.95 -8.86 -6.59
CA VAL A 68 -5.08 -8.01 -7.40
C VAL A 68 -5.78 -6.67 -7.57
N ASN A 69 -5.23 -5.62 -6.98
CA ASN A 69 -5.78 -4.28 -7.05
C ASN A 69 -5.22 -3.54 -8.27
N PRO A 70 -6.05 -3.20 -9.27
CA PRO A 70 -5.61 -2.40 -10.41
C PRO A 70 -5.34 -0.95 -9.99
N PRO A 71 -4.62 -0.17 -10.83
CA PRO A 71 -4.53 1.27 -10.63
C PRO A 71 -5.92 1.91 -10.54
N THR A 72 -6.09 2.83 -9.59
CA THR A 72 -7.37 3.51 -9.37
C THR A 72 -7.57 4.67 -10.36
N GLY A 73 -8.82 5.10 -10.56
CA GLY A 73 -9.17 6.28 -11.35
C GLY A 73 -8.70 7.59 -10.70
N GLY A 74 -8.61 8.66 -11.49
CA GLY A 74 -8.09 9.96 -11.05
C GLY A 74 -8.81 10.55 -9.83
N GLU A 75 -10.13 10.43 -9.72
CA GLU A 75 -10.89 10.92 -8.58
C GLU A 75 -10.53 10.17 -7.27
N SER A 76 -10.48 8.84 -7.32
CA SER A 76 -10.05 8.02 -6.18
C SER A 76 -8.60 8.31 -5.80
N GLY A 77 -7.71 8.47 -6.79
CA GLY A 77 -6.32 8.86 -6.56
C GLY A 77 -6.19 10.22 -5.88
N GLN A 78 -7.00 11.23 -6.28
CA GLN A 78 -7.03 12.53 -5.64
C GLN A 78 -7.50 12.48 -4.18
N ARG A 79 -8.53 11.67 -3.91
CA ARG A 79 -9.05 11.45 -2.54
C ARG A 79 -8.00 10.76 -1.67
N ASN A 80 -7.33 9.72 -2.19
CA ASN A 80 -6.26 9.01 -1.49
C ASN A 80 -5.09 9.96 -1.17
N PHE A 81 -4.63 10.74 -2.14
CA PHE A 81 -3.60 11.77 -1.93
C PHE A 81 -3.98 12.77 -0.83
N SER A 82 -5.26 13.24 -0.81
CA SER A 82 -5.75 14.16 0.21
C SER A 82 -5.75 13.55 1.61
N ILE A 83 -6.17 12.29 1.75
CA ILE A 83 -6.21 11.59 3.05
C ILE A 83 -4.82 11.28 3.56
N THR A 84 -3.95 10.73 2.71
CA THR A 84 -2.55 10.48 3.04
C THR A 84 -1.85 11.78 3.47
N GLY A 85 -2.10 12.90 2.77
CA GLY A 85 -1.57 14.21 3.14
C GLY A 85 -2.11 14.76 4.47
N GLN A 86 -3.35 14.42 4.87
CA GLN A 86 -3.88 14.79 6.17
C GLN A 86 -3.24 13.97 7.29
N LEU A 87 -3.09 12.66 7.09
CA LEU A 87 -2.42 11.79 8.04
C LEU A 87 -0.94 12.18 8.20
N ALA A 88 -0.25 12.51 7.10
CA ALA A 88 1.14 12.95 7.13
C ALA A 88 1.33 14.25 7.94
N ARG A 89 0.44 15.24 7.77
CA ARG A 89 0.48 16.48 8.59
C ARG A 89 0.24 16.22 10.06
N TRP A 90 -0.72 15.36 10.37
CA TRP A 90 -0.96 14.98 11.75
C TRP A 90 0.25 14.25 12.33
N TYR A 91 0.87 13.34 11.57
CA TYR A 91 2.07 12.62 11.96
C TYR A 91 3.25 13.58 12.23
N GLU A 92 3.48 14.60 11.39
CA GLU A 92 4.54 15.61 11.59
C GLU A 92 4.46 16.33 12.95
N GLU A 93 3.23 16.51 13.48
CA GLU A 93 2.98 17.11 14.79
C GLU A 93 3.08 16.12 15.96
N HIS A 94 3.10 14.81 15.65
CA HIS A 94 3.00 13.71 16.62
C HIS A 94 3.99 12.57 16.32
N GLU A 95 5.15 12.91 15.78
CA GLU A 95 6.20 11.93 15.40
C GLU A 95 6.63 11.01 16.56
N ASP A 96 6.49 11.46 17.81
CA ASP A 96 6.78 10.69 19.00
C ASP A 96 5.77 9.58 19.31
N LEU A 97 4.56 9.66 18.74
CA LEU A 97 3.49 8.71 19.05
C LEU A 97 3.52 7.42 18.22
N GLY A 98 4.10 7.42 17.01
CA GLY A 98 4.10 6.24 16.15
C GLY A 98 4.59 6.51 14.74
N GLU A 99 4.19 5.65 13.79
CA GLU A 99 4.58 5.73 12.38
C GLU A 99 3.36 5.72 11.45
N GLY A 100 3.39 6.56 10.39
CA GLY A 100 2.36 6.63 9.37
C GLY A 100 2.78 5.91 8.09
N PHE A 101 1.80 5.30 7.40
CA PHE A 101 2.03 4.50 6.20
C PHE A 101 1.01 4.84 5.12
N ASP A 102 1.46 4.79 3.88
CA ASP A 102 0.64 4.95 2.69
C ASP A 102 0.15 3.59 2.13
N SER A 103 -0.61 3.64 1.04
CA SER A 103 -1.21 2.48 0.38
C SER A 103 -0.21 1.48 -0.23
N SER A 104 1.08 1.77 -0.24
CA SER A 104 2.12 0.83 -0.70
C SER A 104 2.58 -0.15 0.37
N THR A 105 2.18 0.09 1.62
CA THR A 105 2.60 -0.72 2.76
C THR A 105 1.66 -1.89 3.00
N GLY A 106 2.21 -3.11 3.01
CA GLY A 106 1.47 -4.34 3.32
C GLY A 106 1.59 -4.75 4.79
N PHE A 107 0.49 -5.27 5.33
CA PHE A 107 0.40 -5.80 6.70
C PHE A 107 -0.07 -7.25 6.68
N LYS A 108 0.57 -8.10 7.51
CA LYS A 108 0.11 -9.46 7.82
C LYS A 108 -0.76 -9.39 9.06
N LEU A 109 -2.06 -9.59 8.88
CA LEU A 109 -3.01 -9.49 9.96
C LEU A 109 -3.05 -10.77 10.82
N PRO A 110 -3.43 -10.70 12.10
CA PRO A 110 -3.51 -11.88 12.99
C PRO A 110 -4.47 -12.96 12.51
N ASN A 111 -5.49 -12.62 11.70
CA ASN A 111 -6.42 -13.57 11.11
C ASN A 111 -5.85 -14.32 9.89
N GLY A 112 -4.61 -14.02 9.49
CA GLY A 112 -3.94 -14.64 8.35
C GLY A 112 -4.16 -13.92 7.01
N ALA A 113 -4.87 -12.80 6.98
CA ALA A 113 -4.97 -11.96 5.79
C ALA A 113 -3.72 -11.09 5.60
N ASP A 114 -3.43 -10.76 4.32
CA ASP A 114 -2.43 -9.75 3.95
C ASP A 114 -3.16 -8.58 3.29
N ARG A 115 -3.04 -7.37 3.88
CA ARG A 115 -3.78 -6.17 3.47
C ARG A 115 -2.87 -4.96 3.30
N SER A 116 -3.26 -4.05 2.41
CA SER A 116 -2.56 -2.79 2.16
C SER A 116 -3.57 -1.64 2.18
N PRO A 117 -3.91 -1.09 3.36
CA PRO A 117 -4.89 -0.02 3.49
C PRO A 117 -4.45 1.26 2.78
N ASP A 118 -5.39 2.11 2.39
CA ASP A 118 -5.12 3.36 1.68
C ASP A 118 -4.27 4.34 2.50
N ALA A 119 -4.46 4.38 3.82
CA ALA A 119 -3.55 5.02 4.76
C ALA A 119 -3.67 4.33 6.13
N SER A 120 -2.59 4.29 6.90
CA SER A 120 -2.61 3.67 8.21
C SER A 120 -1.58 4.28 9.17
N TRP A 121 -1.74 3.98 10.44
CA TRP A 121 -0.82 4.39 11.49
C TRP A 121 -0.66 3.29 12.54
N VAL A 122 0.56 3.18 13.06
CA VAL A 122 0.95 2.22 14.11
C VAL A 122 1.61 2.96 15.25
N SER A 123 1.23 2.65 16.49
CA SER A 123 1.81 3.25 17.69
C SER A 123 3.30 2.93 17.84
N ARG A 124 4.06 3.86 18.42
CA ARG A 124 5.50 3.75 18.65
C ARG A 124 5.89 2.46 19.35
N GLU A 125 5.19 2.12 20.42
CA GLU A 125 5.44 0.90 21.19
C GLU A 125 5.33 -0.36 20.32
N ARG A 126 4.30 -0.46 19.50
CA ARG A 126 4.09 -1.63 18.62
C ARG A 126 5.09 -1.67 17.47
N TRP A 127 5.40 -0.52 16.88
CA TRP A 127 6.39 -0.43 15.81
C TRP A 127 7.80 -0.82 16.30
N GLU A 128 8.22 -0.31 17.47
CA GLU A 128 9.53 -0.61 18.05
C GLU A 128 9.64 -2.05 18.59
N SER A 129 8.51 -2.73 18.83
CA SER A 129 8.52 -4.15 19.18
C SER A 129 8.91 -5.07 18.02
N LEU A 130 8.90 -4.55 16.78
CA LEU A 130 9.25 -5.30 15.58
C LEU A 130 10.76 -5.33 15.37
N THR A 131 11.25 -6.47 14.89
CA THR A 131 12.64 -6.57 14.44
C THR A 131 12.87 -5.74 13.16
N PRO A 132 14.11 -5.28 12.87
CA PRO A 132 14.41 -4.57 11.62
C PRO A 132 14.05 -5.35 10.35
N GLN A 133 14.05 -6.68 10.40
CA GLN A 133 13.65 -7.52 9.27
C GLN A 133 12.13 -7.50 9.07
N GLN A 134 11.35 -7.48 10.14
CA GLN A 134 9.88 -7.39 10.10
C GLN A 134 9.41 -6.02 9.59
N GLN A 135 10.13 -4.94 9.93
CA GLN A 135 9.85 -3.59 9.46
C GLN A 135 10.10 -3.40 7.96
N LYS A 136 10.95 -4.23 7.32
CA LYS A 136 11.29 -4.13 5.88
C LYS A 136 10.36 -4.87 4.93
N GLY A 137 9.57 -5.80 5.44
CA GLY A 137 8.63 -6.60 4.65
C GLY A 137 7.18 -6.22 4.88
N PHE A 138 6.28 -7.17 4.59
CA PHE A 138 4.90 -7.07 5.09
C PHE A 138 4.94 -7.06 6.61
N VAL A 139 4.40 -6.00 7.19
CA VAL A 139 4.49 -5.74 8.64
C VAL A 139 3.58 -6.71 9.40
N PRO A 140 4.10 -7.56 10.32
CA PRO A 140 3.32 -8.63 10.95
C PRO A 140 2.49 -8.10 12.15
N LEU A 141 1.60 -7.15 11.89
CA LEU A 141 0.65 -6.61 12.86
C LEU A 141 -0.57 -6.00 12.15
N CYS A 142 -1.64 -5.80 12.91
CA CYS A 142 -2.77 -4.97 12.48
C CYS A 142 -2.48 -3.52 12.90
N PRO A 143 -2.56 -2.52 12.00
CA PRO A 143 -2.41 -1.12 12.36
C PRO A 143 -3.41 -0.70 13.44
N ASP A 144 -3.06 0.33 14.24
CA ASP A 144 -3.94 0.90 15.26
C ASP A 144 -5.01 1.80 14.65
N PHE A 145 -4.70 2.37 13.48
CA PHE A 145 -5.63 3.19 12.70
C PHE A 145 -5.48 2.88 11.22
N VAL A 146 -6.59 2.72 10.52
CA VAL A 146 -6.65 2.50 9.06
C VAL A 146 -7.69 3.40 8.42
N VAL A 147 -7.41 3.78 7.19
CA VAL A 147 -8.35 4.46 6.29
C VAL A 147 -8.48 3.63 5.03
N GLU A 148 -9.72 3.33 4.67
CA GLU A 148 -10.09 2.70 3.39
C GLU A 148 -11.06 3.62 2.65
N LEU A 149 -10.71 4.01 1.46
CA LEU A 149 -11.56 4.81 0.58
C LEU A 149 -12.52 3.90 -0.16
N ARG A 150 -13.78 4.03 0.18
CA ARG A 150 -14.83 3.33 -0.55
C ARG A 150 -14.97 3.88 -1.97
N SER A 151 -14.84 3.01 -2.97
CA SER A 151 -15.26 3.27 -4.35
C SER A 151 -16.76 2.99 -4.53
N GLU A 152 -17.34 3.42 -5.66
CA GLU A 152 -18.75 3.13 -5.96
C GLU A 152 -19.04 1.63 -6.13
N SER A 153 -18.03 0.84 -6.50
CA SER A 153 -18.12 -0.62 -6.66
C SER A 153 -17.95 -1.40 -5.36
N ASP A 154 -17.51 -0.76 -4.27
CA ASP A 154 -17.23 -1.44 -3.02
C ASP A 154 -18.48 -1.56 -2.15
N SER A 155 -18.66 -2.73 -1.57
CA SER A 155 -19.67 -2.96 -0.55
C SER A 155 -19.07 -2.81 0.85
N LEU A 156 -19.76 -2.12 1.76
CA LEU A 156 -19.31 -1.96 3.16
C LEU A 156 -18.97 -3.29 3.85
N PRO A 157 -19.74 -4.38 3.68
CA PRO A 157 -19.39 -5.66 4.30
C PRO A 157 -18.03 -6.23 3.86
N LYS A 158 -17.61 -5.96 2.60
CA LYS A 158 -16.29 -6.40 2.11
C LYS A 158 -15.12 -5.60 2.68
N LEU A 159 -15.35 -4.31 3.00
CA LEU A 159 -14.32 -3.46 3.61
C LEU A 159 -14.16 -3.70 5.12
N GLN A 160 -15.17 -4.30 5.77
CA GLN A 160 -15.20 -4.58 7.20
C GLN A 160 -14.81 -6.03 7.55
N ALA A 161 -14.56 -6.88 6.55
CA ALA A 161 -14.14 -8.27 6.72
C ALA A 161 -12.61 -8.39 6.74
#